data_45c537862b6db961040fa375ba830f7a
#
_entry.id   45c537862b6db961040fa375ba830f7a
#
_cell.length_a   1.000
_cell.length_b   1.000
_cell.length_c   1.000
_cell.angle_alpha   90.00
_cell.angle_beta   90.00
_cell.angle_gamma   90.00
#
_symmetry.space_group_name_H-M   'P 1'
#
loop_
_entity.id
_entity.type
_entity.pdbx_description
1 polymer ?
#
loop_
_entity_poly.entity_id
_entity_poly.type
_entity_poly.pdbx_seq_one_letter_code
_entity_poly.pdbx_strand_id
1 'polypeptide(L)'
;MVKFFNQIFNFVFPPSCPVCGEPVESHGSLCAKCWAGFNWISNPKCYQCGYPFPADLDLGPKPMCPHCAADKCGLDYIRSACVYDDFSKNIMLPFKHASNLKYQKVMSRAMINSLRDLDIDVDVVIPVPLAYKRLFKRGYNQATLLARPIAKHFNAKIDVDSVSRKYKPDMGHKTSKQRFENVRGVFKIKNPDKVRGLKILLVDDVMTSGATFEELNRVLRKAGVSAVYAVSFCRVVHAI
;
A
#
# COMPACT_ATOMS: atom_id res chain seq x y z
N MET A 1 -7.59 -5.40 34.22
CA MET A 1 -7.32 -3.93 34.10
C MET A 1 -7.50 -3.41 32.66
N VAL A 2 -6.85 -3.93 31.63
CA VAL A 2 -6.95 -3.41 30.24
C VAL A 2 -8.38 -3.39 29.66
N LYS A 3 -9.20 -4.41 29.92
CA LYS A 3 -10.60 -4.47 29.46
C LYS A 3 -11.48 -3.37 30.09
N PHE A 4 -11.29 -3.08 31.35
CA PHE A 4 -12.06 -2.04 32.05
C PHE A 4 -11.70 -0.64 31.55
N PHE A 5 -10.42 -0.35 31.34
CA PHE A 5 -9.97 0.90 30.70
C PHE A 5 -10.52 1.08 29.29
N ASN A 6 -10.56 0.02 28.49
CA ASN A 6 -11.16 0.07 27.16
C ASN A 6 -12.67 0.34 27.18
N GLN A 7 -13.41 -0.16 28.18
CA GLN A 7 -14.83 0.12 28.34
C GLN A 7 -15.09 1.57 28.69
N ILE A 8 -14.35 2.15 29.66
CA ILE A 8 -14.46 3.56 30.02
C ILE A 8 -14.06 4.45 28.84
N PHE A 9 -12.97 4.11 28.14
CA PHE A 9 -12.53 4.84 26.96
C PHE A 9 -13.59 4.84 25.85
N ASN A 10 -14.21 3.68 25.56
CA ASN A 10 -15.25 3.56 24.55
C ASN A 10 -16.57 4.26 24.97
N PHE A 11 -16.83 4.41 26.28
CA PHE A 11 -17.96 5.18 26.77
C PHE A 11 -17.77 6.69 26.56
N VAL A 12 -16.57 7.21 26.83
CA VAL A 12 -16.24 8.65 26.64
C VAL A 12 -16.00 8.98 25.17
N PHE A 13 -15.38 8.05 24.43
CA PHE A 13 -15.05 8.17 22.99
C PHE A 13 -15.63 6.97 22.24
N PRO A 14 -16.94 6.97 21.93
CA PRO A 14 -17.55 5.85 21.24
C PRO A 14 -16.93 5.62 19.86
N PRO A 15 -16.71 4.34 19.45
CA PRO A 15 -16.19 4.04 18.15
C PRO A 15 -17.10 4.60 17.06
N SER A 16 -16.53 5.39 16.17
CA SER A 16 -17.24 6.00 15.05
C SER A 16 -16.54 5.74 13.72
N CYS A 17 -17.33 5.65 12.65
CA CYS A 17 -16.83 5.54 11.30
C CYS A 17 -15.97 6.76 10.95
N PRO A 18 -14.69 6.60 10.59
CA PRO A 18 -13.82 7.73 10.33
C PRO A 18 -14.22 8.57 9.10
N VAL A 19 -15.10 8.05 8.24
CA VAL A 19 -15.58 8.74 7.04
C VAL A 19 -16.78 9.62 7.35
N CYS A 20 -17.86 9.05 7.94
CA CYS A 20 -19.14 9.74 8.13
C CYS A 20 -19.50 10.04 9.59
N GLY A 21 -18.76 9.51 10.59
CA GLY A 21 -19.06 9.70 12.02
C GLY A 21 -20.08 8.73 12.60
N GLU A 22 -20.79 7.93 11.80
CA GLU A 22 -21.76 6.94 12.28
C GLU A 22 -21.15 5.97 13.31
N PRO A 23 -21.89 5.56 14.35
CA PRO A 23 -21.42 4.56 15.30
C PRO A 23 -21.02 3.25 14.63
N VAL A 24 -19.97 2.62 15.13
CA VAL A 24 -19.47 1.32 14.65
C VAL A 24 -19.03 0.45 15.85
N GLU A 25 -18.87 -0.85 15.64
CA GLU A 25 -18.52 -1.80 16.72
C GLU A 25 -17.13 -1.56 17.32
N SER A 26 -16.18 -1.09 16.51
CA SER A 26 -14.80 -0.90 16.97
C SER A 26 -14.09 0.26 16.28
N HIS A 27 -13.15 0.89 17.00
CA HIS A 27 -12.32 1.96 16.45
C HIS A 27 -11.55 1.51 15.19
N GLY A 28 -11.68 2.30 14.12
CA GLY A 28 -11.04 2.04 12.83
C GLY A 28 -11.81 1.03 11.97
N SER A 29 -13.10 0.83 12.25
CA SER A 29 -14.04 0.17 11.36
C SER A 29 -14.81 1.20 10.53
N LEU A 30 -15.30 0.79 9.36
CA LEU A 30 -16.25 1.53 8.55
C LEU A 30 -17.66 1.07 8.87
N CYS A 31 -18.66 1.97 8.82
CA CYS A 31 -20.06 1.56 8.80
C CYS A 31 -20.40 0.89 7.46
N ALA A 32 -21.49 0.15 7.40
CA ALA A 32 -21.92 -0.59 6.20
C ALA A 32 -22.03 0.31 4.96
N LYS A 33 -22.60 1.51 5.11
CA LYS A 33 -22.73 2.49 4.03
C LYS A 33 -21.39 2.92 3.46
N CYS A 34 -20.43 3.26 4.34
CA CYS A 34 -19.09 3.67 3.90
C CYS A 34 -18.28 2.49 3.37
N TRP A 35 -18.46 1.29 3.89
CA TRP A 35 -17.85 0.08 3.36
C TRP A 35 -18.31 -0.20 1.93
N ALA A 36 -19.62 -0.13 1.67
CA ALA A 36 -20.23 -0.31 0.35
C ALA A 36 -19.83 0.78 -0.67
N GLY A 37 -19.42 1.96 -0.19
CA GLY A 37 -18.97 3.05 -1.06
C GLY A 37 -17.58 2.83 -1.67
N PHE A 38 -16.78 1.91 -1.12
CA PHE A 38 -15.49 1.58 -1.71
C PHE A 38 -15.60 0.54 -2.82
N ASN A 39 -14.87 0.75 -3.89
CA ASN A 39 -14.66 -0.25 -4.93
C ASN A 39 -13.49 -1.17 -4.51
N TRP A 40 -13.80 -2.14 -3.61
CA TRP A 40 -12.83 -3.11 -3.10
C TRP A 40 -12.36 -4.04 -4.20
N ILE A 41 -11.07 -4.34 -4.24
CA ILE A 41 -10.51 -5.29 -5.20
C ILE A 41 -10.67 -6.70 -4.65
N SER A 42 -11.57 -7.46 -5.28
CA SER A 42 -11.84 -8.87 -5.02
C SER A 42 -11.46 -9.73 -6.24
N ASN A 43 -11.72 -11.03 -6.18
CA ASN A 43 -11.62 -11.89 -7.36
C ASN A 43 -12.79 -11.62 -8.34
N PRO A 44 -12.57 -11.80 -9.67
CA PRO A 44 -11.30 -12.18 -10.30
C PRO A 44 -10.29 -11.03 -10.40
N LYS A 45 -9.03 -11.32 -10.13
CA LYS A 45 -7.92 -10.35 -10.24
C LYS A 45 -6.66 -11.05 -10.72
N CYS A 46 -5.73 -10.29 -11.31
CA CYS A 46 -4.44 -10.82 -11.73
C CYS A 46 -3.71 -11.49 -10.55
N TYR A 47 -3.30 -12.74 -10.74
CA TYR A 47 -2.64 -13.53 -9.72
C TYR A 47 -1.36 -12.86 -9.19
N GLN A 48 -0.56 -12.26 -10.08
CA GLN A 48 0.70 -11.61 -9.72
C GLN A 48 0.48 -10.17 -9.21
N CYS A 49 -0.11 -9.27 -10.00
CA CYS A 49 -0.15 -7.86 -9.64
C CYS A 49 -1.48 -7.39 -9.02
N GLY A 50 -2.47 -8.27 -8.85
CA GLY A 50 -3.76 -7.91 -8.26
C GLY A 50 -4.60 -6.92 -9.10
N TYR A 51 -4.34 -6.78 -10.40
CA TYR A 51 -5.17 -5.97 -11.29
C TYR A 51 -6.59 -6.57 -11.35
N PRO A 52 -7.65 -5.81 -11.02
CA PRO A 52 -9.01 -6.33 -11.04
C PRO A 52 -9.48 -6.62 -12.47
N PHE A 53 -10.19 -7.73 -12.64
CA PHE A 53 -10.90 -8.06 -13.87
C PHE A 53 -12.42 -7.85 -13.67
N PRO A 54 -13.19 -7.73 -14.75
CA PRO A 54 -14.65 -7.77 -14.68
C PRO A 54 -15.13 -9.03 -13.95
N ALA A 55 -16.17 -8.88 -13.11
CA ALA A 55 -16.63 -9.95 -12.21
C ALA A 55 -17.27 -11.14 -12.93
N ASP A 56 -17.74 -10.93 -14.14
CA ASP A 56 -18.43 -11.92 -15.01
C ASP A 56 -17.46 -12.80 -15.79
N LEU A 57 -16.14 -12.58 -15.68
CA LEU A 57 -15.14 -13.35 -16.41
C LEU A 57 -14.69 -14.57 -15.60
N ASP A 58 -14.87 -15.76 -16.16
CA ASP A 58 -14.21 -16.98 -15.69
C ASP A 58 -12.82 -17.08 -16.34
N LEU A 59 -11.80 -16.74 -15.55
CA LEU A 59 -10.41 -16.69 -16.01
C LEU A 59 -9.55 -17.82 -15.41
N GLY A 60 -10.20 -18.81 -14.78
CA GLY A 60 -9.51 -19.91 -14.11
C GLY A 60 -8.78 -19.46 -12.80
N PRO A 61 -7.98 -20.38 -12.20
CA PRO A 61 -7.46 -20.21 -10.82
C PRO A 61 -6.33 -19.19 -10.67
N LYS A 62 -5.57 -18.90 -11.72
CA LYS A 62 -4.40 -17.99 -11.69
C LYS A 62 -4.38 -17.05 -12.89
N PRO A 63 -5.41 -16.20 -13.05
CA PRO A 63 -5.47 -15.31 -14.20
C PRO A 63 -4.35 -14.27 -14.17
N MET A 64 -3.78 -13.99 -15.35
CA MET A 64 -2.72 -13.02 -15.51
C MET A 64 -3.19 -11.87 -16.42
N CYS A 65 -2.92 -10.63 -16.01
CA CYS A 65 -3.15 -9.50 -16.90
C CYS A 65 -2.09 -9.46 -18.02
N PRO A 66 -2.36 -8.77 -19.16
CA PRO A 66 -1.41 -8.72 -20.28
C PRO A 66 0.00 -8.25 -19.91
N HIS A 67 0.09 -7.33 -18.94
CA HIS A 67 1.40 -6.83 -18.46
C HIS A 67 2.19 -7.93 -17.74
N CYS A 68 1.55 -8.69 -16.86
CA CYS A 68 2.19 -9.78 -16.12
C CYS A 68 2.44 -10.99 -16.99
N ALA A 69 1.53 -11.33 -17.91
CA ALA A 69 1.71 -12.42 -18.87
C ALA A 69 2.89 -12.18 -19.83
N ALA A 70 3.27 -10.92 -20.06
CA ALA A 70 4.44 -10.56 -20.86
C ALA A 70 5.72 -10.40 -20.02
N ASP A 71 5.78 -10.95 -18.79
CA ASP A 71 6.90 -10.87 -17.84
C ASP A 71 7.40 -9.43 -17.56
N LYS A 72 6.50 -8.44 -17.65
CA LYS A 72 6.85 -7.04 -17.41
C LYS A 72 6.73 -6.61 -15.95
N CYS A 73 6.13 -7.45 -15.09
CA CYS A 73 6.06 -7.21 -13.65
C CYS A 73 7.23 -7.93 -12.98
N GLY A 74 8.16 -7.20 -12.45
CA GLY A 74 9.35 -7.77 -11.80
C GLY A 74 9.14 -8.19 -10.35
N LEU A 75 8.04 -7.78 -9.70
CA LEU A 75 7.71 -8.16 -8.33
C LEU A 75 7.05 -9.55 -8.29
N ASP A 76 7.28 -10.28 -7.19
CA ASP A 76 6.65 -11.58 -6.97
C ASP A 76 5.12 -11.43 -6.83
N TYR A 77 4.67 -10.52 -5.95
CA TYR A 77 3.26 -10.19 -5.83
C TYR A 77 3.03 -8.71 -5.54
N ILE A 78 1.92 -8.19 -6.06
CA ILE A 78 1.41 -6.86 -5.73
C ILE A 78 -0.07 -7.00 -5.34
N ARG A 79 -0.49 -6.32 -4.26
CA ARG A 79 -1.90 -6.20 -3.89
C ARG A 79 -2.27 -4.75 -3.62
N SER A 80 -3.51 -4.43 -3.87
CA SER A 80 -4.12 -3.16 -3.48
C SER A 80 -5.49 -3.44 -2.91
N ALA A 81 -5.90 -2.70 -1.87
CA ALA A 81 -7.16 -2.98 -1.21
C ALA A 81 -8.36 -2.51 -2.03
N CYS A 82 -8.28 -1.35 -2.69
CA CYS A 82 -9.39 -0.81 -3.47
C CYS A 82 -8.91 -0.05 -4.72
N VAL A 83 -9.86 0.26 -5.59
CA VAL A 83 -9.66 1.15 -6.74
C VAL A 83 -9.56 2.60 -6.26
N TYR A 84 -8.69 3.38 -6.90
CA TYR A 84 -8.58 4.82 -6.68
C TYR A 84 -9.67 5.54 -7.46
N ASP A 85 -10.72 5.95 -6.79
CA ASP A 85 -11.90 6.63 -7.31
C ASP A 85 -12.30 7.83 -6.45
N ASP A 86 -13.42 8.46 -6.74
CA ASP A 86 -13.87 9.64 -6.01
C ASP A 86 -14.19 9.34 -4.55
N PHE A 87 -14.69 8.13 -4.23
CA PHE A 87 -14.96 7.76 -2.85
C PHE A 87 -13.68 7.54 -2.05
N SER A 88 -12.72 6.80 -2.60
CA SER A 88 -11.43 6.53 -1.94
C SER A 88 -10.61 7.80 -1.73
N LYS A 89 -10.77 8.84 -2.57
CA LYS A 89 -10.15 10.17 -2.38
C LYS A 89 -10.56 10.82 -1.06
N ASN A 90 -11.78 10.57 -0.55
CA ASN A 90 -12.26 11.11 0.73
C ASN A 90 -11.43 10.63 1.94
N ILE A 91 -10.74 9.49 1.82
CA ILE A 91 -9.78 9.01 2.83
C ILE A 91 -8.35 9.42 2.46
N MET A 92 -8.00 9.25 1.18
CA MET A 92 -6.63 9.41 0.73
C MET A 92 -6.12 10.84 0.82
N LEU A 93 -6.93 11.83 0.44
CA LEU A 93 -6.51 13.22 0.45
C LEU A 93 -6.31 13.76 1.87
N PRO A 94 -7.27 13.59 2.82
CA PRO A 94 -7.05 13.99 4.20
C PRO A 94 -5.90 13.25 4.88
N PHE A 95 -5.69 11.97 4.58
CA PHE A 95 -4.56 11.20 5.11
C PHE A 95 -3.21 11.74 4.61
N LYS A 96 -3.14 12.26 3.36
CA LYS A 96 -1.93 12.89 2.82
C LYS A 96 -1.63 14.27 3.38
N HIS A 97 -2.66 15.01 3.79
CA HIS A 97 -2.54 16.42 4.19
C HIS A 97 -2.53 16.66 5.71
N ALA A 98 -1.89 15.76 6.46
CA ALA A 98 -1.30 16.01 7.78
C ALA A 98 -2.18 16.01 9.03
N SER A 99 -3.48 15.74 9.02
CA SER A 99 -4.20 15.81 10.29
C SER A 99 -5.07 14.60 10.63
N ASN A 100 -5.35 13.71 9.69
CA ASN A 100 -6.34 12.67 9.88
C ASN A 100 -5.75 11.27 9.97
N LEU A 101 -4.96 11.01 11.02
CA LEU A 101 -4.46 9.68 11.36
C LEU A 101 -5.58 8.67 11.67
N LYS A 102 -6.82 9.16 11.85
CA LYS A 102 -8.00 8.31 12.08
C LYS A 102 -8.22 7.26 10.98
N TYR A 103 -7.77 7.55 9.76
CA TYR A 103 -7.89 6.62 8.63
C TYR A 103 -6.85 5.50 8.62
N GLN A 104 -5.74 5.65 9.36
CA GLN A 104 -4.64 4.68 9.38
C GLN A 104 -5.11 3.25 9.65
N LYS A 105 -5.97 3.06 10.66
CA LYS A 105 -6.46 1.72 11.05
C LYS A 105 -7.29 1.07 9.95
N VAL A 106 -8.19 1.82 9.31
CA VAL A 106 -9.02 1.33 8.20
C VAL A 106 -8.13 0.93 7.03
N MET A 107 -7.24 1.83 6.61
CA MET A 107 -6.36 1.60 5.46
C MET A 107 -5.44 0.39 5.69
N SER A 108 -4.76 0.32 6.82
CA SER A 108 -3.85 -0.79 7.10
C SER A 108 -4.56 -2.13 7.24
N ARG A 109 -5.77 -2.18 7.84
CA ARG A 109 -6.59 -3.41 7.90
C ARG A 109 -7.02 -3.86 6.51
N ALA A 110 -7.46 -2.94 5.65
CA ALA A 110 -7.83 -3.25 4.28
C ALA A 110 -6.64 -3.78 3.47
N MET A 111 -5.46 -3.17 3.64
CA MET A 111 -4.21 -3.64 3.01
C MET A 111 -3.81 -5.04 3.49
N ILE A 112 -3.87 -5.31 4.80
CA ILE A 112 -3.62 -6.65 5.35
C ILE A 112 -4.62 -7.67 4.78
N ASN A 113 -5.90 -7.30 4.71
CA ASN A 113 -6.92 -8.19 4.14
C ASN A 113 -6.66 -8.50 2.66
N SER A 114 -6.14 -7.55 1.89
CA SER A 114 -5.82 -7.77 0.48
C SER A 114 -4.65 -8.74 0.25
N LEU A 115 -3.84 -9.00 1.28
CA LEU A 115 -2.71 -9.95 1.23
C LEU A 115 -3.09 -11.39 1.65
N ARG A 116 -4.32 -11.61 2.17
CA ARG A 116 -4.74 -12.92 2.73
C ARG A 116 -4.81 -14.05 1.71
N ASP A 117 -4.92 -13.72 0.44
CA ASP A 117 -4.93 -14.70 -0.65
C ASP A 117 -3.54 -15.15 -1.08
N LEU A 118 -2.51 -14.64 -0.42
CA LEU A 118 -1.11 -14.97 -0.68
C LEU A 118 -0.51 -15.74 0.48
N ASP A 119 0.15 -16.84 0.17
CA ASP A 119 1.02 -17.55 1.12
C ASP A 119 2.43 -16.96 1.01
N ILE A 120 2.70 -15.91 1.79
CA ILE A 120 3.96 -15.18 1.78
C ILE A 120 4.56 -15.04 3.18
N ASP A 121 5.85 -15.25 3.26
CA ASP A 121 6.66 -14.86 4.41
C ASP A 121 7.27 -13.48 4.19
N VAL A 122 7.34 -12.68 5.24
CA VAL A 122 7.90 -11.32 5.20
C VAL A 122 8.90 -11.14 6.34
N ASP A 123 10.16 -10.93 5.99
CA ASP A 123 11.21 -10.64 6.98
C ASP A 123 11.24 -9.16 7.37
N VAL A 124 11.05 -8.29 6.36
CA VAL A 124 11.15 -6.83 6.52
C VAL A 124 10.07 -6.12 5.73
N VAL A 125 9.43 -5.15 6.37
CA VAL A 125 8.49 -4.22 5.73
C VAL A 125 9.22 -2.89 5.47
N ILE A 126 9.26 -2.47 4.22
CA ILE A 126 9.88 -1.21 3.80
C ILE A 126 8.79 -0.26 3.29
N PRO A 127 8.50 0.84 4.01
CA PRO A 127 7.64 1.89 3.48
C PRO A 127 8.35 2.61 2.33
N VAL A 128 7.63 2.88 1.25
CA VAL A 128 8.15 3.67 0.13
C VAL A 128 8.65 5.02 0.64
N PRO A 129 9.96 5.34 0.45
CA PRO A 129 10.52 6.56 1.03
C PRO A 129 10.04 7.80 0.27
N LEU A 130 9.74 8.86 1.02
CA LEU A 130 9.52 10.19 0.47
C LEU A 130 10.87 10.88 0.22
N ALA A 131 10.91 11.72 -0.81
CA ALA A 131 12.03 12.65 -0.97
C ALA A 131 12.06 13.64 0.21
N TYR A 132 13.26 13.97 0.71
CA TYR A 132 13.47 14.80 1.91
C TYR A 132 12.64 16.09 1.92
N LYS A 133 12.59 16.83 0.80
CA LYS A 133 11.77 18.06 0.70
C LYS A 133 10.28 17.81 0.94
N ARG A 134 9.75 16.67 0.48
CA ARG A 134 8.34 16.29 0.73
C ARG A 134 8.12 15.84 2.17
N LEU A 135 9.08 15.10 2.73
CA LEU A 135 9.03 14.69 4.13
C LEU A 135 9.03 15.89 5.07
N PHE A 136 9.91 16.86 4.83
CA PHE A 136 9.97 18.11 5.60
C PHE A 136 8.67 18.92 5.51
N LYS A 137 8.10 19.06 4.28
CA LYS A 137 6.82 19.77 4.08
C LYS A 137 5.64 19.08 4.74
N ARG A 138 5.64 17.74 4.81
CA ARG A 138 4.52 16.93 5.35
C ARG A 138 4.66 16.59 6.83
N GLY A 139 5.88 16.67 7.38
CA GLY A 139 6.19 16.28 8.76
C GLY A 139 6.28 14.77 8.99
N TYR A 140 5.73 13.94 8.09
CA TYR A 140 5.74 12.47 8.20
C TYR A 140 5.65 11.77 6.85
N ASN A 141 5.99 10.47 6.85
CA ASN A 141 5.79 9.58 5.70
C ASN A 141 4.55 8.71 5.92
N GLN A 142 3.54 8.89 5.09
CA GLN A 142 2.27 8.15 5.13
C GLN A 142 2.48 6.64 5.03
N ALA A 143 3.37 6.21 4.13
CA ALA A 143 3.70 4.81 3.95
C ALA A 143 4.27 4.19 5.25
N THR A 144 5.05 4.95 6.04
CA THR A 144 5.58 4.48 7.33
C THR A 144 4.46 4.25 8.35
N LEU A 145 3.44 5.11 8.37
CA LEU A 145 2.30 4.93 9.27
C LEU A 145 1.50 3.67 8.93
N LEU A 146 1.33 3.39 7.63
CA LEU A 146 0.65 2.18 7.16
C LEU A 146 1.50 0.92 7.37
N ALA A 147 2.81 1.02 7.19
CA ALA A 147 3.74 -0.09 7.33
C ALA A 147 3.83 -0.64 8.77
N ARG A 148 3.70 0.20 9.80
CA ARG A 148 3.81 -0.23 11.21
C ARG A 148 2.81 -1.34 11.60
N PRO A 149 1.48 -1.19 11.40
CA PRO A 149 0.54 -2.25 11.72
C PRO A 149 0.67 -3.47 10.78
N ILE A 150 1.12 -3.28 9.53
CA ILE A 150 1.39 -4.36 8.59
C ILE A 150 2.60 -5.19 9.07
N ALA A 151 3.70 -4.55 9.46
CA ALA A 151 4.86 -5.23 10.02
C ALA A 151 4.52 -6.03 11.29
N LYS A 152 3.69 -5.45 12.17
CA LYS A 152 3.18 -6.17 13.35
C LYS A 152 2.36 -7.40 12.98
N HIS A 153 1.54 -7.33 11.92
CA HIS A 153 0.73 -8.46 11.46
C HIS A 153 1.59 -9.64 10.99
N PHE A 154 2.67 -9.36 10.25
CA PHE A 154 3.61 -10.37 9.75
C PHE A 154 4.71 -10.76 10.76
N ASN A 155 4.69 -10.18 11.97
CA ASN A 155 5.81 -10.29 12.93
C ASN A 155 7.17 -9.93 12.29
N ALA A 156 7.17 -9.00 11.33
CA ALA A 156 8.32 -8.56 10.56
C ALA A 156 8.93 -7.27 11.12
N LYS A 157 10.21 -7.06 10.83
CA LYS A 157 10.87 -5.78 11.14
C LYS A 157 10.39 -4.70 10.20
N ILE A 158 10.39 -3.44 10.66
CA ILE A 158 10.21 -2.27 9.79
C ILE A 158 11.55 -1.60 9.55
N ASP A 159 11.87 -1.34 8.28
CA ASP A 159 13.11 -0.65 7.89
C ASP A 159 12.76 0.62 7.09
N VAL A 160 13.05 1.77 7.69
CA VAL A 160 12.83 3.09 7.10
C VAL A 160 14.12 3.72 6.56
N ASP A 161 15.27 3.08 6.77
CA ASP A 161 16.59 3.67 6.58
C ASP A 161 17.36 3.10 5.39
N SER A 162 17.22 1.80 5.09
CA SER A 162 18.02 1.12 4.06
C SER A 162 17.77 1.65 2.66
N VAL A 163 16.57 2.19 2.39
CA VAL A 163 16.23 2.77 1.10
C VAL A 163 16.09 4.28 1.21
N SER A 164 16.77 5.02 0.36
CA SER A 164 16.62 6.48 0.23
C SER A 164 16.06 6.88 -1.13
N ARG A 165 15.39 8.03 -1.17
CA ARG A 165 14.84 8.62 -2.41
C ARG A 165 15.45 10.00 -2.66
N LYS A 166 16.10 10.16 -3.81
CA LYS A 166 16.55 11.46 -4.29
C LYS A 166 15.34 12.34 -4.64
N TYR A 167 15.46 13.63 -4.39
CA TYR A 167 14.48 14.59 -4.84
C TYR A 167 14.55 14.72 -6.37
N LYS A 168 13.41 14.62 -7.02
CA LYS A 168 13.23 14.95 -8.44
C LYS A 168 11.98 15.84 -8.54
N PRO A 169 12.04 16.98 -9.19
CA PRO A 169 10.89 17.87 -9.36
C PRO A 169 9.72 17.14 -10.01
N ASP A 170 8.50 17.48 -9.59
CA ASP A 170 7.29 16.96 -10.22
C ASP A 170 7.02 17.74 -11.51
N MET A 171 6.93 17.05 -12.64
CA MET A 171 6.77 17.68 -13.96
C MET A 171 5.31 17.61 -14.48
N GLY A 172 4.31 17.70 -13.60
CA GLY A 172 2.89 17.78 -13.99
C GLY A 172 2.26 16.47 -14.46
N HIS A 173 1.23 16.57 -15.31
CA HIS A 173 0.51 15.42 -15.86
C HIS A 173 1.41 14.52 -16.70
N LYS A 174 1.41 13.21 -16.42
CA LYS A 174 2.35 12.25 -17.02
C LYS A 174 1.64 11.02 -17.53
N THR A 175 2.04 10.58 -18.71
CA THR A 175 1.73 9.24 -19.22
C THR A 175 2.40 8.17 -18.35
N SER A 176 1.94 6.90 -18.44
CA SER A 176 2.59 5.79 -17.74
C SER A 176 4.08 5.70 -18.06
N LYS A 177 4.49 5.82 -19.33
CA LYS A 177 5.88 5.81 -19.76
C LYS A 177 6.71 6.90 -19.07
N GLN A 178 6.22 8.14 -19.05
CA GLN A 178 6.88 9.25 -18.36
C GLN A 178 7.00 9.04 -16.85
N ARG A 179 6.04 8.32 -16.22
CA ARG A 179 6.13 7.97 -14.79
C ARG A 179 7.28 6.99 -14.52
N PHE A 180 7.49 5.97 -15.38
CA PHE A 180 8.62 5.06 -15.29
C PHE A 180 9.95 5.79 -15.45
N GLU A 181 10.10 6.66 -16.45
CA GLU A 181 11.30 7.48 -16.68
C GLU A 181 11.61 8.41 -15.50
N ASN A 182 10.57 8.95 -14.86
CA ASN A 182 10.73 9.86 -13.73
C ASN A 182 11.18 9.20 -12.43
N VAL A 183 10.86 7.95 -12.20
CA VAL A 183 11.28 7.24 -10.98
C VAL A 183 12.58 6.46 -11.18
N ARG A 184 13.03 6.29 -12.43
CA ARG A 184 14.26 5.56 -12.74
C ARG A 184 15.47 6.25 -12.09
N GLY A 185 16.25 5.50 -11.28
CA GLY A 185 17.44 5.96 -10.59
C GLY A 185 17.18 6.91 -9.40
N VAL A 186 15.92 7.10 -8.96
CA VAL A 186 15.63 7.94 -7.79
C VAL A 186 15.85 7.23 -6.46
N PHE A 187 15.80 5.89 -6.44
CA PHE A 187 16.04 5.12 -5.23
C PHE A 187 17.47 4.60 -5.15
N LYS A 188 17.99 4.57 -3.93
CA LYS A 188 19.33 4.06 -3.64
C LYS A 188 19.27 3.22 -2.36
N ILE A 189 19.91 2.05 -2.38
CA ILE A 189 20.13 1.24 -1.18
C ILE A 189 21.38 1.79 -0.50
N LYS A 190 21.27 2.16 0.78
CA LYS A 190 22.38 2.69 1.58
C LYS A 190 23.29 1.57 2.09
N ASN A 191 22.70 0.43 2.48
CA ASN A 191 23.43 -0.72 2.98
C ASN A 191 22.85 -2.02 2.40
N PRO A 192 23.45 -2.55 1.31
CA PRO A 192 22.97 -3.76 0.66
C PRO A 192 22.97 -5.00 1.56
N ASP A 193 23.92 -5.11 2.49
CA ASP A 193 24.06 -6.30 3.34
C ASP A 193 22.90 -6.44 4.33
N LYS A 194 22.26 -5.33 4.70
CA LYS A 194 21.07 -5.35 5.58
C LYS A 194 19.83 -5.95 4.92
N VAL A 195 19.78 -6.02 3.60
CA VAL A 195 18.60 -6.50 2.84
C VAL A 195 18.86 -7.78 2.05
N ARG A 196 20.12 -8.20 1.97
CA ARG A 196 20.53 -9.39 1.21
C ARG A 196 19.85 -10.66 1.74
N GLY A 197 19.29 -11.46 0.82
CA GLY A 197 18.62 -12.72 1.12
C GLY A 197 17.23 -12.58 1.76
N LEU A 198 16.79 -11.38 2.10
CA LEU A 198 15.52 -11.16 2.80
C LEU A 198 14.32 -11.15 1.83
N LYS A 199 13.14 -11.48 2.39
CA LYS A 199 11.84 -11.34 1.75
C LYS A 199 11.23 -10.00 2.19
N ILE A 200 11.04 -9.07 1.26
CA ILE A 200 10.66 -7.68 1.54
C ILE A 200 9.24 -7.39 1.09
N LEU A 201 8.44 -6.77 1.97
CA LEU A 201 7.14 -6.20 1.63
C LEU A 201 7.25 -4.67 1.55
N LEU A 202 7.07 -4.13 0.35
CA LEU A 202 6.97 -2.70 0.09
C LEU A 202 5.55 -2.19 0.42
N VAL A 203 5.46 -1.04 1.08
CA VAL A 203 4.19 -0.41 1.47
C VAL A 203 4.10 1.00 0.91
N ASP A 204 3.00 1.31 0.22
CA ASP A 204 2.68 2.68 -0.22
C ASP A 204 1.19 2.97 -0.03
N ASP A 205 0.78 4.22 -0.16
CA ASP A 205 -0.63 4.62 -0.06
C ASP A 205 -1.39 4.41 -1.39
N VAL A 206 -0.79 4.77 -2.53
CA VAL A 206 -1.41 4.67 -3.88
C VAL A 206 -0.43 4.12 -4.90
N MET A 207 -0.85 3.07 -5.58
CA MET A 207 -0.19 2.59 -6.79
C MET A 207 -0.89 3.18 -8.03
N THR A 208 -0.14 3.92 -8.85
CA THR A 208 -0.64 4.41 -10.14
C THR A 208 -0.21 3.48 -11.28
N SER A 209 0.91 3.72 -11.91
CA SER A 209 1.47 2.87 -12.97
C SER A 209 2.32 1.69 -12.45
N GLY A 210 2.52 1.57 -11.13
CA GLY A 210 3.45 0.59 -10.55
C GLY A 210 4.93 0.98 -10.63
N ALA A 211 5.29 2.03 -11.37
CA ALA A 211 6.67 2.43 -11.62
C ALA A 211 7.54 2.60 -10.35
N THR A 212 6.95 3.05 -9.25
CA THR A 212 7.63 3.19 -7.96
C THR A 212 8.05 1.83 -7.41
N PHE A 213 7.13 0.87 -7.39
CA PHE A 213 7.39 -0.49 -6.92
C PHE A 213 8.40 -1.21 -7.82
N GLU A 214 8.27 -1.08 -9.14
CA GLU A 214 9.19 -1.67 -10.10
C GLU A 214 10.63 -1.14 -9.93
N GLU A 215 10.79 0.16 -9.77
CA GLU A 215 12.14 0.72 -9.56
C GLU A 215 12.72 0.31 -8.19
N LEU A 216 11.90 0.24 -7.14
CA LEU A 216 12.32 -0.30 -5.84
C LEU A 216 12.72 -1.77 -5.96
N ASN A 217 11.92 -2.59 -6.64
CA ASN A 217 12.24 -3.98 -6.91
C ASN A 217 13.59 -4.12 -7.62
N ARG A 218 13.80 -3.33 -8.68
CA ARG A 218 15.05 -3.34 -9.44
C ARG A 218 16.29 -3.08 -8.55
N VAL A 219 16.22 -2.10 -7.66
CA VAL A 219 17.36 -1.79 -6.77
C VAL A 219 17.52 -2.79 -5.64
N LEU A 220 16.42 -3.35 -5.12
CA LEU A 220 16.44 -4.39 -4.09
C LEU A 220 16.98 -5.73 -4.63
N ARG A 221 16.53 -6.15 -5.81
CA ARG A 221 17.07 -7.36 -6.47
C ARG A 221 18.56 -7.24 -6.74
N LYS A 222 19.06 -6.06 -7.16
CA LYS A 222 20.50 -5.82 -7.31
C LYS A 222 21.25 -5.92 -5.98
N ALA A 223 20.61 -5.65 -4.85
CA ALA A 223 21.20 -5.82 -3.51
C ALA A 223 21.11 -7.27 -3.00
N GLY A 224 20.55 -8.21 -3.80
CA GLY A 224 20.49 -9.63 -3.46
C GLY A 224 19.29 -10.01 -2.59
N VAL A 225 18.17 -9.25 -2.65
CA VAL A 225 16.91 -9.59 -1.99
C VAL A 225 16.30 -10.83 -2.62
N SER A 226 15.79 -11.77 -1.80
CA SER A 226 15.25 -13.06 -2.26
C SER A 226 13.83 -12.94 -2.83
N ALA A 227 12.95 -12.13 -2.20
CA ALA A 227 11.60 -11.89 -2.68
C ALA A 227 11.17 -10.43 -2.44
N VAL A 228 10.38 -9.87 -3.36
CA VAL A 228 9.84 -8.51 -3.24
C VAL A 228 8.34 -8.52 -3.49
N TYR A 229 7.59 -8.25 -2.44
CA TYR A 229 6.15 -8.06 -2.47
C TYR A 229 5.81 -6.58 -2.34
N ALA A 230 4.63 -6.19 -2.76
CA ALA A 230 4.15 -4.83 -2.58
C ALA A 230 2.68 -4.78 -2.20
N VAL A 231 2.32 -3.82 -1.35
CA VAL A 231 0.93 -3.53 -1.01
C VAL A 231 0.67 -2.03 -0.99
N SER A 232 -0.48 -1.62 -1.54
CA SER A 232 -0.99 -0.26 -1.46
C SER A 232 -2.44 -0.24 -0.98
N PHE A 233 -2.89 0.89 -0.44
CA PHE A 233 -4.30 1.02 -0.12
C PHE A 233 -5.14 1.11 -1.39
N CYS A 234 -4.80 2.03 -2.30
CA CYS A 234 -5.50 2.16 -3.57
C CYS A 234 -4.61 1.87 -4.77
N ARG A 235 -5.23 1.49 -5.89
CA ARG A 235 -4.60 1.50 -7.20
C ARG A 235 -5.45 2.24 -8.23
N VAL A 236 -4.79 2.91 -9.15
CA VAL A 236 -5.44 3.45 -10.35
C VAL A 236 -5.62 2.31 -11.34
N VAL A 237 -6.87 2.12 -11.77
CA VAL A 237 -7.25 1.18 -12.82
C VAL A 237 -7.55 2.00 -14.07
N HIS A 238 -6.87 1.71 -15.15
CA HIS A 238 -7.17 2.29 -16.46
C HIS A 238 -8.02 1.26 -17.22
N ALA A 239 -9.01 1.71 -17.98
CA ALA A 239 -9.70 0.84 -18.92
C ALA A 239 -8.66 0.17 -19.85
N ILE A 240 -8.77 -1.15 -19.97
CA ILE A 240 -7.94 -1.97 -20.86
C ILE A 240 -8.54 -1.87 -22.27
#